data_318f72c24c17cf3e895bd71aa42a9075
#
_entry.id   318f72c24c17cf3e895bd71aa42a9075
#
_cell.length_a   1.000
_cell.length_b   1.000
_cell.length_c   1.000
_cell.angle_alpha   90.00
_cell.angle_beta   90.00
_cell.angle_gamma   90.00
#
_symmetry.space_group_name_H-M   'P 1'
#
loop_
_entity.id
_entity.type
_entity.pdbx_description
1 polymer ?
#
loop_
_entity_poly.entity_id
_entity_poly.type
_entity_poly.pdbx_seq_one_letter_code
_entity_poly.pdbx_strand_id
1 'polypeptide(L)'
;MSAATIIKPDPWRALAWIAQTDKRDAIRMYARAGLHPILIHGIEENGSCTCGRPDCVKSIGKHPVLKGWQTAAFDLRALDEMLLKNWRYNIGLRMGAQPGGLRLVTIDVDGTRDLLKPLEAEHGELPSTLTATSGKGLHLIYKLRADAPTPKNLVKLSEGVDVRSEGGQIVAAPSEHVSGRKYRWLEAREPAVLP
;
A
#
# COMPACT_ATOMS: atom_id res chain seq x y z
N MET A 1 26.09 27.74 -24.08
CA MET A 1 24.89 27.77 -23.27
C MET A 1 24.70 26.35 -22.71
N SER A 2 24.95 26.17 -21.41
CA SER A 2 24.83 24.86 -20.75
C SER A 2 23.34 24.57 -20.55
N ALA A 3 22.86 23.47 -21.11
CA ALA A 3 21.49 23.01 -20.86
C ALA A 3 21.36 22.62 -19.37
N ALA A 4 20.56 23.34 -18.63
CA ALA A 4 20.24 22.99 -17.26
C ALA A 4 19.58 21.58 -17.28
N THR A 5 20.23 20.59 -16.68
CA THR A 5 19.71 19.26 -16.51
C THR A 5 18.49 19.36 -15.57
N ILE A 6 17.29 19.23 -16.11
CA ILE A 6 16.05 19.17 -15.30
C ILE A 6 16.10 17.85 -14.54
N ILE A 7 16.48 17.91 -13.27
CA ILE A 7 16.41 16.76 -12.36
C ILE A 7 14.92 16.47 -12.14
N LYS A 8 14.42 15.38 -12.70
CA LYS A 8 13.07 14.92 -12.39
C LYS A 8 13.01 14.58 -10.90
N PRO A 9 11.99 15.09 -10.16
CA PRO A 9 11.85 14.76 -8.76
C PRO A 9 11.70 13.24 -8.60
N ASP A 10 12.38 12.70 -7.58
CA ASP A 10 12.28 11.29 -7.20
C ASP A 10 10.82 10.96 -6.82
N PRO A 11 10.12 10.11 -7.56
CA PRO A 11 8.71 9.82 -7.31
C PRO A 11 8.47 9.15 -5.97
N TRP A 12 9.46 8.42 -5.44
CA TRP A 12 9.36 7.75 -4.14
C TRP A 12 9.42 8.76 -3.00
N ARG A 13 10.33 9.72 -3.06
CA ARG A 13 10.41 10.80 -2.06
C ARG A 13 9.16 11.68 -2.05
N ALA A 14 8.53 11.84 -3.20
CA ALA A 14 7.28 12.58 -3.29
C ALA A 14 6.17 11.95 -2.45
N LEU A 15 6.18 10.63 -2.22
CA LEU A 15 5.19 9.93 -1.39
C LEU A 15 5.13 10.45 0.06
N ALA A 16 6.20 11.06 0.57
CA ALA A 16 6.19 11.67 1.91
C ALA A 16 5.10 12.74 2.08
N TRP A 17 4.71 13.39 0.99
CA TRP A 17 3.73 14.48 0.99
C TRP A 17 2.28 14.01 0.78
N ILE A 18 2.06 12.73 0.49
CA ILE A 18 0.73 12.17 0.20
C ILE A 18 -0.27 12.42 1.33
N ALA A 19 0.14 12.41 2.59
CA ALA A 19 -0.75 12.65 3.71
C ALA A 19 -1.41 14.04 3.72
N GLN A 20 -0.86 14.97 2.94
CA GLN A 20 -1.32 16.36 2.80
C GLN A 20 -2.04 16.61 1.47
N THR A 21 -2.17 15.59 0.62
CA THR A 21 -2.84 15.68 -0.68
C THR A 21 -4.24 15.08 -0.63
N ASP A 22 -5.07 15.45 -1.59
CA ASP A 22 -6.31 14.72 -1.80
C ASP A 22 -6.06 13.31 -2.40
N LYS A 23 -7.07 12.44 -2.36
CA LYS A 23 -6.94 11.05 -2.81
C LYS A 23 -6.69 10.93 -4.31
N ARG A 24 -7.16 11.86 -5.13
CA ARG A 24 -6.94 11.85 -6.59
C ARG A 24 -5.48 12.15 -6.92
N ASP A 25 -4.90 13.14 -6.25
CA ASP A 25 -3.48 13.45 -6.42
C ASP A 25 -2.60 12.33 -5.84
N ALA A 26 -2.99 11.74 -4.70
CA ALA A 26 -2.30 10.59 -4.16
C ALA A 26 -2.25 9.41 -5.15
N ILE A 27 -3.35 9.08 -5.84
CA ILE A 27 -3.39 8.05 -6.88
C ILE A 27 -2.42 8.38 -8.02
N ARG A 28 -2.35 9.64 -8.47
CA ARG A 28 -1.39 10.09 -9.49
C ARG A 28 0.05 9.96 -9.04
N MET A 29 0.33 10.26 -7.77
CA MET A 29 1.67 10.11 -7.20
C MET A 29 2.08 8.63 -7.15
N TYR A 30 1.18 7.72 -6.75
CA TYR A 30 1.42 6.28 -6.80
C TYR A 30 1.69 5.78 -8.22
N ALA A 31 0.88 6.21 -9.19
CA ALA A 31 1.08 5.84 -10.59
C ALA A 31 2.43 6.33 -11.13
N ARG A 32 2.87 7.55 -10.77
CA ARG A 32 4.20 8.09 -11.14
C ARG A 32 5.35 7.31 -10.52
N ALA A 33 5.14 6.73 -9.34
CA ALA A 33 6.10 5.82 -8.70
C ALA A 33 6.05 4.39 -9.29
N GLY A 34 5.23 4.14 -10.32
CA GLY A 34 5.08 2.84 -10.96
C GLY A 34 4.27 1.84 -10.14
N LEU A 35 3.53 2.30 -9.14
CA LEU A 35 2.67 1.48 -8.29
C LEU A 35 1.27 1.32 -8.88
N HIS A 36 0.56 0.28 -8.45
CA HIS A 36 -0.81 0.00 -8.86
C HIS A 36 -1.80 0.33 -7.74
N PRO A 37 -2.28 1.58 -7.65
CA PRO A 37 -3.34 1.94 -6.72
C PRO A 37 -4.67 1.33 -7.16
N ILE A 38 -5.47 0.97 -6.19
CA ILE A 38 -6.85 0.51 -6.33
C ILE A 38 -7.74 1.27 -5.35
N LEU A 39 -9.04 1.34 -5.61
CA LEU A 39 -9.97 1.83 -4.61
C LEU A 39 -10.48 0.69 -3.74
N ILE A 40 -10.46 0.94 -2.45
CA ILE A 40 -11.04 0.08 -1.44
C ILE A 40 -12.15 0.84 -0.71
N HIS A 41 -13.09 0.12 -0.14
CA HIS A 41 -14.15 0.74 0.63
C HIS A 41 -13.57 1.61 1.73
N GLY A 42 -14.21 2.73 2.02
CA GLY A 42 -13.86 3.66 3.08
C GLY A 42 -14.78 3.52 4.28
N ILE A 43 -14.86 4.59 5.07
CA ILE A 43 -15.60 4.64 6.32
C ILE A 43 -16.61 5.77 6.25
N GLU A 44 -17.87 5.48 6.57
CA GLU A 44 -18.93 6.45 6.70
C GLU A 44 -18.80 7.24 8.02
N GLU A 45 -19.51 8.37 8.15
CA GLU A 45 -19.48 9.19 9.36
C GLU A 45 -19.91 8.45 10.63
N ASN A 46 -20.82 7.49 10.48
CA ASN A 46 -21.26 6.62 11.56
C ASN A 46 -20.31 5.46 11.87
N GLY A 47 -19.12 5.41 11.24
CA GLY A 47 -18.13 4.36 11.42
C GLY A 47 -18.40 3.08 10.63
N SER A 48 -19.49 2.99 9.87
CA SER A 48 -19.78 1.81 9.04
C SER A 48 -18.92 1.81 7.75
N CYS A 49 -18.89 0.66 7.07
CA CYS A 49 -18.19 0.56 5.80
C CYS A 49 -19.03 1.13 4.65
N THR A 50 -18.40 1.88 3.74
CA THR A 50 -19.05 2.39 2.52
C THR A 50 -19.62 1.30 1.60
N CYS A 51 -19.36 0.01 1.88
CA CYS A 51 -19.96 -1.11 1.13
C CYS A 51 -21.43 -1.35 1.47
N GLY A 52 -21.97 -0.73 2.52
CA GLY A 52 -23.35 -0.83 2.97
C GLY A 52 -23.75 -2.19 3.55
N ARG A 53 -22.83 -3.16 3.68
CA ARG A 53 -23.13 -4.49 4.22
C ARG A 53 -23.10 -4.47 5.75
N PRO A 54 -24.16 -4.93 6.43
CA PRO A 54 -24.20 -4.91 7.89
C PRO A 54 -23.23 -5.90 8.56
N ASP A 55 -22.84 -6.96 7.84
CA ASP A 55 -21.88 -7.99 8.28
C ASP A 55 -20.41 -7.62 8.06
N CYS A 56 -20.14 -6.44 7.48
CA CYS A 56 -18.79 -5.95 7.24
C CYS A 56 -18.16 -5.39 8.52
N VAL A 57 -17.82 -6.25 9.47
CA VAL A 57 -17.24 -5.83 10.77
C VAL A 57 -15.71 -5.95 10.81
N LYS A 58 -15.12 -6.96 10.16
CA LYS A 58 -13.67 -7.24 10.21
C LYS A 58 -12.85 -6.48 9.17
N SER A 59 -13.47 -6.01 8.10
CA SER A 59 -12.81 -5.39 6.94
C SER A 59 -13.33 -4.00 6.61
N ILE A 60 -13.89 -3.29 7.59
CA ILE A 60 -14.36 -1.91 7.42
C ILE A 60 -13.21 -1.06 6.86
N GLY A 61 -13.46 -0.42 5.73
CA GLY A 61 -12.48 0.46 5.08
C GLY A 61 -11.26 -0.21 4.46
N LYS A 62 -11.26 -1.54 4.28
CA LYS A 62 -10.05 -2.30 3.88
C LYS A 62 -10.24 -3.23 2.68
N HIS A 63 -11.46 -3.45 2.19
CA HIS A 63 -11.67 -4.40 1.09
C HIS A 63 -11.95 -3.67 -0.24
N PRO A 64 -11.48 -4.24 -1.38
CA PRO A 64 -11.60 -3.60 -2.68
C PRO A 64 -13.05 -3.35 -3.12
N VAL A 65 -13.23 -2.23 -3.84
CA VAL A 65 -14.55 -1.84 -4.39
C VAL A 65 -14.88 -2.69 -5.61
N LEU A 66 -13.89 -2.93 -6.48
CA LEU A 66 -14.10 -3.67 -7.72
C LEU A 66 -13.91 -5.18 -7.51
N LYS A 67 -14.81 -5.97 -8.09
CA LYS A 67 -14.58 -7.41 -8.28
C LYS A 67 -13.48 -7.61 -9.32
N GLY A 68 -12.65 -8.65 -9.14
CA GLY A 68 -11.56 -8.96 -10.08
C GLY A 68 -10.39 -7.97 -10.06
N TRP A 69 -10.31 -7.13 -9.03
CA TRP A 69 -9.26 -6.12 -8.87
C TRP A 69 -7.83 -6.70 -8.96
N GLN A 70 -7.66 -7.99 -8.64
CA GLN A 70 -6.34 -8.66 -8.67
C GLN A 70 -5.75 -8.69 -10.08
N THR A 71 -6.58 -8.78 -11.10
CA THR A 71 -6.18 -8.89 -12.51
C THR A 71 -6.62 -7.68 -13.35
N ALA A 72 -7.37 -6.74 -12.77
CA ALA A 72 -7.80 -5.54 -13.47
C ALA A 72 -6.60 -4.73 -13.96
N ALA A 73 -6.70 -4.21 -15.18
CA ALA A 73 -5.73 -3.26 -15.70
C ALA A 73 -5.79 -1.95 -14.89
N PHE A 74 -4.65 -1.28 -14.78
CA PHE A 74 -4.60 0.05 -14.16
C PHE A 74 -5.26 1.07 -15.09
N ASP A 75 -6.29 1.74 -14.57
CA ASP A 75 -7.00 2.81 -15.28
C ASP A 75 -7.20 4.01 -14.34
N LEU A 76 -6.34 5.01 -14.50
CA LEU A 76 -6.36 6.23 -13.69
C LEU A 76 -7.68 7.00 -13.83
N ARG A 77 -8.26 7.03 -15.05
CA ARG A 77 -9.50 7.76 -15.32
C ARG A 77 -10.68 7.10 -14.59
N ALA A 78 -10.77 5.77 -14.65
CA ALA A 78 -11.80 5.03 -13.92
C ALA A 78 -11.71 5.25 -12.41
N LEU A 79 -10.50 5.28 -11.84
CA LEU A 79 -10.29 5.55 -10.41
C LEU A 79 -10.73 6.99 -10.05
N ASP A 80 -10.39 7.98 -10.88
CA ASP A 80 -10.81 9.37 -10.68
C ASP A 80 -12.35 9.50 -10.73
N GLU A 81 -13.01 8.88 -11.69
CA GLU A 81 -14.47 8.89 -11.83
C GLU A 81 -15.17 8.23 -10.63
N MET A 82 -14.59 7.15 -10.10
CA MET A 82 -15.13 6.48 -8.91
C MET A 82 -14.96 7.34 -7.65
N LEU A 83 -13.84 8.04 -7.48
CA LEU A 83 -13.64 8.97 -6.36
C LEU A 83 -14.56 10.18 -6.42
N LEU A 84 -14.93 10.65 -7.62
CA LEU A 84 -15.94 11.70 -7.78
C LEU A 84 -17.31 11.24 -7.31
N LYS A 85 -17.64 9.96 -7.50
CA LYS A 85 -18.93 9.39 -7.04
C LYS A 85 -18.95 9.16 -5.53
N ASN A 86 -17.82 8.75 -4.95
CA ASN A 86 -17.69 8.55 -3.51
C ASN A 86 -16.26 8.85 -3.03
N TRP A 87 -16.04 10.08 -2.58
CA TRP A 87 -14.76 10.55 -2.05
C TRP A 87 -14.31 9.83 -0.74
N ARG A 88 -15.23 9.12 -0.08
CA ARG A 88 -14.93 8.36 1.14
C ARG A 88 -14.15 7.08 0.88
N TYR A 89 -14.07 6.61 -0.36
CA TYR A 89 -13.22 5.45 -0.67
C TYR A 89 -11.79 5.67 -0.20
N ASN A 90 -11.21 4.62 0.35
CA ASN A 90 -9.80 4.54 0.70
C ASN A 90 -8.98 4.07 -0.52
N ILE A 91 -7.66 4.23 -0.42
CA ILE A 91 -6.71 3.77 -1.42
C ILE A 91 -6.04 2.49 -0.91
N GLY A 92 -6.04 1.45 -1.74
CA GLY A 92 -5.19 0.28 -1.57
C GLY A 92 -4.05 0.31 -2.59
N LEU A 93 -2.97 -0.40 -2.30
CA LEU A 93 -1.94 -0.74 -3.27
C LEU A 93 -1.96 -2.24 -3.52
N ARG A 94 -2.11 -2.64 -4.78
CA ARG A 94 -1.97 -4.04 -5.18
C ARG A 94 -0.52 -4.46 -5.02
N MET A 95 -0.29 -5.62 -4.42
CA MET A 95 1.03 -6.23 -4.34
C MET A 95 1.28 -7.16 -5.54
N GLY A 96 2.49 -7.68 -5.64
CA GLY A 96 2.93 -8.46 -6.80
C GLY A 96 3.39 -7.59 -7.96
N ALA A 97 3.08 -7.99 -9.19
CA ALA A 97 3.50 -7.27 -10.40
C ALA A 97 2.89 -5.87 -10.49
N GLN A 98 3.75 -4.89 -10.77
CA GLN A 98 3.41 -3.47 -10.86
C GLN A 98 3.50 -2.96 -12.31
N PRO A 99 2.71 -1.93 -12.69
CA PRO A 99 2.81 -1.30 -14.02
C PRO A 99 4.22 -0.79 -14.34
N GLY A 100 4.99 -0.37 -13.32
CA GLY A 100 6.38 0.08 -13.45
C GLY A 100 7.41 -1.05 -13.56
N GLY A 101 6.99 -2.32 -13.70
CA GLY A 101 7.88 -3.47 -13.85
C GLY A 101 8.44 -4.03 -12.55
N LEU A 102 8.16 -3.43 -11.41
CA LEU A 102 8.53 -3.97 -10.10
C LEU A 102 7.62 -5.13 -9.72
N ARG A 103 8.13 -6.03 -8.87
CA ARG A 103 7.31 -7.02 -8.15
C ARG A 103 7.42 -6.73 -6.67
N LEU A 104 6.29 -6.40 -6.03
CA LEU A 104 6.27 -5.96 -4.65
C LEU A 104 5.73 -7.04 -3.71
N VAL A 105 6.31 -7.07 -2.53
CA VAL A 105 5.85 -7.84 -1.39
C VAL A 105 5.84 -6.93 -0.15
N THR A 106 4.86 -7.11 0.71
CA THR A 106 4.78 -6.38 1.97
C THR A 106 4.87 -7.35 3.13
N ILE A 107 5.71 -7.02 4.09
CA ILE A 107 5.66 -7.58 5.44
C ILE A 107 4.74 -6.66 6.25
N ASP A 108 3.58 -7.17 6.63
CA ASP A 108 2.55 -6.49 7.39
C ASP A 108 2.71 -6.87 8.86
N VAL A 109 3.10 -5.89 9.68
CA VAL A 109 3.42 -6.08 11.10
C VAL A 109 2.30 -5.47 11.94
N ASP A 110 1.54 -6.29 12.64
CA ASP A 110 0.46 -5.87 13.56
C ASP A 110 1.03 -5.48 14.94
N GLY A 111 1.89 -4.47 14.97
CA GLY A 111 2.57 -3.98 16.16
C GLY A 111 3.82 -3.15 15.84
N THR A 112 4.83 -3.27 16.70
CA THR A 112 6.12 -2.62 16.48
C THR A 112 7.05 -3.50 15.64
N ARG A 113 8.10 -2.90 15.07
CA ARG A 113 9.14 -3.63 14.32
C ARG A 113 9.81 -4.75 15.14
N ASP A 114 9.75 -4.68 16.47
CA ASP A 114 10.32 -5.70 17.36
C ASP A 114 9.76 -7.11 17.12
N LEU A 115 8.55 -7.23 16.57
CA LEU A 115 7.96 -8.51 16.18
C LEU A 115 8.76 -9.23 15.08
N LEU A 116 9.64 -8.51 14.37
CA LEU A 116 10.50 -9.10 13.34
C LEU A 116 11.81 -9.67 13.93
N LYS A 117 12.21 -9.29 15.15
CA LYS A 117 13.48 -9.71 15.75
C LYS A 117 13.74 -11.22 15.74
N PRO A 118 12.76 -12.10 16.05
CA PRO A 118 13.00 -13.54 15.96
C PRO A 118 13.33 -14.01 14.54
N LEU A 119 12.60 -13.47 13.53
CA LEU A 119 12.84 -13.79 12.12
C LEU A 119 14.17 -13.21 11.64
N GLU A 120 14.49 -11.97 12.02
CA GLU A 120 15.77 -11.33 11.68
C GLU A 120 16.96 -12.03 12.33
N ALA A 121 16.81 -12.59 13.53
CA ALA A 121 17.85 -13.38 14.20
C ALA A 121 18.14 -14.71 13.47
N GLU A 122 17.14 -15.32 12.85
CA GLU A 122 17.26 -16.57 12.11
C GLU A 122 17.73 -16.37 10.67
N HIS A 123 17.22 -15.32 10.01
CA HIS A 123 17.36 -15.14 8.56
C HIS A 123 18.20 -13.91 8.14
N GLY A 124 18.65 -13.10 9.10
CA GLY A 124 19.37 -11.85 8.86
C GLY A 124 18.47 -10.62 8.89
N GLU A 125 19.07 -9.47 9.14
CA GLU A 125 18.37 -8.19 9.27
C GLU A 125 17.73 -7.73 7.95
N LEU A 126 16.50 -7.24 8.06
CA LEU A 126 15.80 -6.65 6.93
C LEU A 126 16.30 -5.21 6.69
N PRO A 127 16.68 -4.85 5.46
CA PRO A 127 17.11 -3.49 5.13
C PRO A 127 15.97 -2.48 5.30
N SER A 128 16.33 -1.21 5.56
CA SER A 128 15.36 -0.10 5.53
C SER A 128 14.71 0.00 4.15
N THR A 129 13.39 0.13 4.12
CA THR A 129 12.59 0.09 2.91
C THR A 129 11.45 1.12 2.94
N LEU A 130 10.65 1.17 1.88
CA LEU A 130 9.40 1.93 1.86
C LEU A 130 8.49 1.46 2.99
N THR A 131 8.29 2.33 3.99
CA THR A 131 7.59 1.96 5.23
C THR A 131 6.42 2.90 5.48
N ALA A 132 5.26 2.34 5.80
CA ALA A 132 4.06 3.09 6.18
C ALA A 132 3.52 2.63 7.54
N THR A 133 2.75 3.51 8.21
CA THR A 133 1.89 3.08 9.32
C THR A 133 0.73 2.27 8.76
N SER A 134 0.33 1.22 9.49
CA SER A 134 -0.94 0.53 9.28
C SER A 134 -1.97 0.91 10.34
N GLY A 135 -3.14 0.28 10.31
CA GLY A 135 -4.17 0.49 11.33
C GLY A 135 -3.72 0.11 12.74
N LYS A 136 -2.78 -0.84 12.86
CA LYS A 136 -2.28 -1.37 14.14
C LYS A 136 -0.76 -1.36 14.26
N GLY A 137 -0.03 -1.20 13.16
CA GLY A 137 1.41 -1.32 13.14
C GLY A 137 2.04 -0.74 11.89
N LEU A 138 2.76 -1.57 11.12
CA LEU A 138 3.62 -1.14 10.02
C LEU A 138 3.40 -2.00 8.77
N HIS A 139 3.48 -1.38 7.60
CA HIS A 139 3.70 -2.04 6.32
C HIS A 139 5.14 -1.77 5.87
N LEU A 140 5.96 -2.80 5.72
CA LEU A 140 7.29 -2.73 5.14
C LEU A 140 7.23 -3.31 3.73
N ILE A 141 7.40 -2.46 2.73
CA ILE A 141 7.24 -2.83 1.33
C ILE A 141 8.61 -3.05 0.69
N TYR A 142 8.83 -4.23 0.15
CA TYR A 142 10.05 -4.64 -0.53
C TYR A 142 9.79 -4.93 -2.00
N LYS A 143 10.83 -4.86 -2.82
CA LYS A 143 10.82 -5.41 -4.17
C LYS A 143 11.49 -6.77 -4.20
N LEU A 144 10.97 -7.65 -5.03
CA LEU A 144 11.59 -8.95 -5.31
C LEU A 144 12.63 -8.81 -6.42
N ARG A 145 13.70 -9.58 -6.33
CA ARG A 145 14.65 -9.76 -7.43
C ARG A 145 13.91 -10.37 -8.63
N ALA A 146 14.38 -10.10 -9.83
CA ALA A 146 13.75 -10.59 -11.07
C ALA A 146 13.67 -12.13 -11.13
N ASP A 147 14.68 -12.81 -10.62
CA ASP A 147 14.83 -14.26 -10.56
C ASP A 147 14.20 -14.92 -9.33
N ALA A 148 13.78 -14.14 -8.34
CA ALA A 148 13.21 -14.68 -7.11
C ALA A 148 11.80 -15.26 -7.36
N PRO A 149 11.42 -16.37 -6.70
CA PRO A 149 10.06 -16.86 -6.74
C PRO A 149 9.11 -15.84 -6.10
N THR A 150 7.87 -15.77 -6.59
CA THR A 150 6.85 -14.94 -5.96
C THR A 150 6.31 -15.65 -4.71
N PRO A 151 6.47 -15.08 -3.51
CA PRO A 151 5.92 -15.68 -2.31
C PRO A 151 4.39 -15.67 -2.36
N LYS A 152 3.77 -16.59 -1.65
CA LYS A 152 2.31 -16.60 -1.46
C LYS A 152 1.91 -15.54 -0.43
N ASN A 153 0.66 -15.08 -0.50
CA ASN A 153 0.07 -14.39 0.63
C ASN A 153 0.03 -15.35 1.82
N LEU A 154 0.57 -14.93 2.95
CA LEU A 154 0.64 -15.75 4.15
C LEU A 154 0.13 -14.95 5.34
N VAL A 155 -0.90 -15.46 5.98
CA VAL A 155 -1.39 -14.96 7.25
C VAL A 155 -0.66 -15.72 8.37
N LYS A 156 -0.11 -15.00 9.34
CA LYS A 156 0.67 -15.56 10.46
C LYS A 156 1.94 -16.28 9.98
N LEU A 157 2.81 -15.55 9.28
CA LEU A 157 4.20 -15.99 9.11
C LEU A 157 4.85 -16.24 10.48
N SER A 158 4.62 -15.30 11.40
CA SER A 158 4.85 -15.42 12.84
C SER A 158 3.76 -14.64 13.59
N GLU A 159 3.81 -14.58 14.91
CA GLU A 159 2.85 -13.81 15.68
C GLU A 159 2.88 -12.33 15.29
N GLY A 160 1.73 -11.81 14.82
CA GLY A 160 1.59 -10.43 14.40
C GLY A 160 2.32 -10.06 13.10
N VAL A 161 2.76 -11.04 12.31
CA VAL A 161 3.47 -10.81 11.04
C VAL A 161 2.79 -11.58 9.90
N ASP A 162 2.30 -10.83 8.91
CA ASP A 162 1.70 -11.34 7.68
C ASP A 162 2.56 -11.01 6.46
N VAL A 163 2.38 -11.76 5.38
CA VAL A 163 2.98 -11.44 4.07
C VAL A 163 1.87 -11.18 3.06
N ARG A 164 1.97 -10.04 2.36
CA ARG A 164 1.11 -9.68 1.24
C ARG A 164 1.92 -9.64 -0.05
N SER A 165 1.54 -10.44 -1.01
CA SER A 165 2.24 -10.58 -2.30
C SER A 165 1.23 -10.61 -3.46
N GLU A 166 1.53 -11.30 -4.55
CA GLU A 166 0.65 -11.40 -5.73
C GLU A 166 -0.78 -11.78 -5.34
N GLY A 167 -1.77 -11.04 -5.85
CA GLY A 167 -3.18 -11.19 -5.48
C GLY A 167 -3.56 -10.63 -4.12
N GLY A 168 -2.60 -10.06 -3.36
CA GLY A 168 -2.81 -9.32 -2.13
C GLY A 168 -2.82 -7.82 -2.33
N GLN A 169 -3.23 -7.08 -1.30
CA GLN A 169 -3.20 -5.62 -1.26
C GLN A 169 -2.95 -5.12 0.16
N ILE A 170 -2.48 -3.89 0.28
CA ILE A 170 -2.39 -3.15 1.55
C ILE A 170 -3.21 -1.89 1.46
N VAL A 171 -3.67 -1.38 2.60
CA VAL A 171 -4.23 -0.02 2.67
C VAL A 171 -3.10 0.99 2.67
N ALA A 172 -3.22 2.04 1.86
CA ALA A 172 -2.17 3.03 1.67
C ALA A 172 -2.62 4.44 2.07
N ALA A 173 -1.66 5.31 2.36
CA ALA A 173 -1.91 6.73 2.61
C ALA A 173 -2.60 7.40 1.39
N PRO A 174 -3.46 8.40 1.60
CA PRO A 174 -3.89 9.05 2.84
C PRO A 174 -5.17 8.44 3.42
N SER A 175 -5.35 7.14 3.32
CA SER A 175 -6.54 6.42 3.81
C SER A 175 -6.73 6.54 5.32
N GLU A 176 -7.95 6.24 5.76
CA GLU A 176 -8.33 6.22 7.15
C GLU A 176 -8.65 4.80 7.62
N HIS A 177 -8.28 4.51 8.85
CA HIS A 177 -8.64 3.28 9.55
C HIS A 177 -9.88 3.53 10.42
N VAL A 178 -10.69 2.49 10.66
CA VAL A 178 -11.91 2.57 11.49
C VAL A 178 -11.68 3.12 12.90
N SER A 179 -10.45 3.06 13.41
CA SER A 179 -10.06 3.69 14.68
C SER A 179 -9.83 5.21 14.61
N GLY A 180 -10.04 5.84 13.45
CA GLY A 180 -9.72 7.24 13.20
C GLY A 180 -8.24 7.53 12.88
N ARG A 181 -7.38 6.53 12.93
CA ARG A 181 -5.97 6.69 12.53
C ARG A 181 -5.86 6.83 11.02
N LYS A 182 -4.90 7.66 10.57
CA LYS A 182 -4.56 7.81 9.16
C LYS A 182 -3.33 6.98 8.80
N TYR A 183 -3.38 6.34 7.65
CA TYR A 183 -2.19 5.72 7.06
C TYR A 183 -1.24 6.80 6.58
N ARG A 184 0.06 6.65 6.87
CA ARG A 184 1.11 7.62 6.53
C ARG A 184 2.38 6.90 6.14
N TRP A 185 3.13 7.44 5.21
CA TRP A 185 4.49 7.01 4.93
C TRP A 185 5.42 7.51 6.03
N LEU A 186 6.16 6.61 6.65
CA LEU A 186 7.22 6.90 7.62
C LEU A 186 8.57 7.04 6.90
N GLU A 187 8.84 6.15 5.94
CA GLU A 187 10.00 6.19 5.07
C GLU A 187 9.53 6.16 3.62
N ALA A 188 9.64 7.31 2.93
CA ALA A 188 9.30 7.46 1.53
C ALA A 188 10.58 7.33 0.69
N ARG A 189 10.86 6.12 0.24
CA ARG A 189 12.04 5.75 -0.57
C ARG A 189 11.69 4.64 -1.53
N GLU A 190 12.54 4.39 -2.51
CA GLU A 190 12.40 3.20 -3.35
C GLU A 190 12.43 1.93 -2.48
N PRO A 191 11.54 0.95 -2.73
CA PRO A 191 11.56 -0.32 -2.02
C PRO A 191 12.91 -1.01 -2.13
N ALA A 192 13.47 -1.41 -1.00
CA ALA A 192 14.68 -2.23 -0.97
C ALA A 192 14.40 -3.63 -1.53
N VAL A 193 15.44 -4.31 -1.99
CA VAL A 193 15.32 -5.72 -2.37
C VAL A 193 15.12 -6.55 -1.12
N LEU A 194 14.14 -7.44 -1.12
CA LEU A 194 14.00 -8.45 -0.07
C LEU A 194 15.16 -9.44 -0.19
N PRO A 195 15.92 -9.68 0.87
CA PRO A 195 17.06 -10.61 0.87
C PRO A 195 16.70 -12.04 0.47
#